data_5decee8ea72ebc88ffe3a9b670d9fa85
#
_entry.id   5decee8ea72ebc88ffe3a9b670d9fa85
#
_cell.length_a   1.000
_cell.length_b   1.000
_cell.length_c   1.000
_cell.angle_alpha   90.00
_cell.angle_beta   90.00
_cell.angle_gamma   90.00
#
_symmetry.space_group_name_H-M   'P 1'
#
loop_
_entity.id
_entity.type
_entity.pdbx_description
1 polymer ?
#
loop_
_entity_poly.entity_id
_entity_poly.type
_entity_poly.pdbx_seq_one_letter_code
_entity_poly.pdbx_strand_id
1 'polypeptide(L)'
;MSCRKLASMGCLLVLCMGLTTLAQGTGTIRYEVWEGIGGTAVADLTGNENFPENPSWDDELALFESPTDIMNDFGGRLYGWLHPTETADYTFWLAADDGAEVWLSTTDDPADVVLVVAEDAWGGSRDWLDRGQKSDPVSLVGGEKYYVEALYK
;
A
#
# COMPACT_ATOMS: atom_id res chain seq x y z
N MET A 1 12.20 -28.24 16.63
CA MET A 1 12.75 -28.63 15.31
C MET A 1 12.39 -27.56 14.31
N SER A 2 13.40 -27.04 13.70
CA SER A 2 13.43 -25.86 12.81
C SER A 2 12.54 -26.03 11.59
N CYS A 3 11.76 -25.02 11.24
CA CYS A 3 11.32 -24.84 9.87
C CYS A 3 11.59 -23.39 9.44
N ARG A 4 12.75 -23.22 8.80
CA ARG A 4 13.05 -22.05 8.02
C ARG A 4 12.59 -22.30 6.59
N LYS A 5 11.76 -21.46 6.04
CA LYS A 5 11.85 -21.03 4.64
C LYS A 5 11.09 -19.71 4.51
N LEU A 6 11.88 -18.63 4.42
CA LEU A 6 11.41 -17.36 3.90
C LEU A 6 11.11 -17.54 2.41
N ALA A 7 9.90 -17.24 2.00
CA ALA A 7 9.61 -16.94 0.61
C ALA A 7 9.47 -15.43 0.49
N SER A 8 10.32 -14.84 -0.32
CA SER A 8 10.31 -13.45 -0.75
C SER A 8 9.01 -13.13 -1.47
N MET A 9 8.21 -12.23 -0.91
CA MET A 9 7.11 -11.58 -1.64
C MET A 9 7.03 -10.12 -1.24
N GLY A 10 6.99 -9.28 -2.23
CA GLY A 10 6.93 -7.86 -2.07
C GLY A 10 5.60 -7.32 -1.64
N CYS A 11 5.72 -6.19 -1.09
CA CYS A 11 4.76 -5.20 -0.67
C CYS A 11 3.48 -5.69 -0.02
N LEU A 12 3.41 -5.28 1.21
CA LEU A 12 2.23 -5.27 2.03
C LEU A 12 1.57 -6.62 2.21
N LEU A 13 1.91 -7.34 3.18
CA LEU A 13 0.92 -8.00 4.00
C LEU A 13 1.53 -8.59 5.27
N VAL A 14 1.07 -8.14 6.32
CA VAL A 14 0.61 -8.79 7.52
C VAL A 14 0.83 -10.28 7.56
N LEU A 15 1.70 -10.73 8.41
CA LEU A 15 1.65 -12.10 8.86
C LEU A 15 1.29 -12.18 10.34
N CYS A 16 0.05 -12.52 10.61
CA CYS A 16 -0.34 -13.10 11.88
C CYS A 16 0.19 -14.53 11.93
N MET A 17 0.94 -14.89 12.98
CA MET A 17 1.39 -16.27 13.17
C MET A 17 0.21 -17.16 13.57
N GLY A 18 -0.43 -17.74 12.61
CA GLY A 18 -1.29 -18.90 12.72
C GLY A 18 -1.06 -19.76 11.50
N LEU A 19 -1.02 -21.06 11.62
CA LEU A 19 -0.95 -21.97 10.46
C LEU A 19 -2.10 -21.65 9.50
N THR A 20 -1.81 -20.91 8.45
CA THR A 20 -2.83 -20.54 7.47
C THR A 20 -2.33 -20.83 6.08
N THR A 21 -3.16 -21.48 5.32
CA THR A 21 -3.11 -21.44 3.87
C THR A 21 -3.05 -20.00 3.44
N LEU A 22 -2.02 -19.63 2.67
CA LEU A 22 -1.93 -18.33 2.05
C LEU A 22 -3.22 -18.10 1.25
N ALA A 23 -4.07 -17.20 1.72
CA ALA A 23 -5.15 -16.71 0.91
C ALA A 23 -4.51 -15.96 -0.25
N GLN A 24 -4.55 -16.56 -1.43
CA GLN A 24 -4.14 -15.91 -2.65
C GLN A 24 -5.23 -14.89 -2.98
N GLY A 25 -4.90 -13.61 -2.96
CA GLY A 25 -5.81 -12.57 -3.40
C GLY A 25 -6.28 -12.90 -4.82
N THR A 26 -7.59 -12.91 -5.02
CA THR A 26 -8.23 -13.22 -6.31
C THR A 26 -8.65 -11.97 -7.07
N GLY A 27 -8.24 -10.80 -6.61
CA GLY A 27 -8.57 -9.49 -7.16
C GLY A 27 -7.35 -8.77 -7.72
N THR A 28 -7.63 -7.64 -8.32
CA THR A 28 -6.64 -6.66 -8.77
C THR A 28 -6.75 -5.41 -7.91
N ILE A 29 -5.70 -4.61 -7.91
CA ILE A 29 -5.63 -3.28 -7.31
C ILE A 29 -5.54 -2.25 -8.43
N ARG A 30 -6.30 -1.18 -8.36
CA ARG A 30 -6.21 -0.08 -9.32
C ARG A 30 -4.92 0.69 -9.09
N TYR A 31 -4.24 1.02 -10.17
CA TYR A 31 -3.01 1.80 -10.17
C TYR A 31 -3.18 2.99 -11.12
N GLU A 32 -2.90 4.18 -10.61
CA GLU A 32 -2.98 5.43 -11.34
C GLU A 32 -1.67 6.21 -11.20
N VAL A 33 -1.25 6.87 -12.27
CA VAL A 33 0.02 7.60 -12.33
C VAL A 33 -0.19 9.00 -12.90
N TRP A 34 0.44 9.98 -12.26
CA TRP A 34 0.54 11.37 -12.71
C TRP A 34 1.99 11.70 -13.02
N GLU A 35 2.28 11.89 -14.30
CA GLU A 35 3.63 12.19 -14.81
C GLU A 35 3.99 13.66 -14.65
N GLY A 36 5.30 13.96 -14.67
CA GLY A 36 5.80 15.33 -14.68
C GLY A 36 5.68 16.05 -13.34
N ILE A 37 5.51 15.33 -12.25
CA ILE A 37 5.45 15.88 -10.90
C ILE A 37 6.81 15.76 -10.22
N GLY A 38 7.52 16.85 -10.05
CA GLY A 38 8.77 16.91 -9.29
C GLY A 38 8.51 16.86 -7.77
N GLY A 39 9.59 16.85 -6.99
CA GLY A 39 9.54 16.76 -5.53
C GLY A 39 9.57 15.33 -5.01
N THR A 40 9.46 15.15 -3.70
CA THR A 40 9.64 13.87 -3.00
C THR A 40 8.53 13.59 -1.98
N ALA A 41 7.62 14.52 -1.78
CA ALA A 41 6.56 14.41 -0.79
C ALA A 41 5.22 14.03 -1.44
N VAL A 42 4.40 13.25 -0.76
CA VAL A 42 3.02 12.93 -1.20
C VAL A 42 2.23 14.21 -1.46
N ALA A 43 2.52 15.29 -0.72
CA ALA A 43 1.90 16.60 -0.96
C ALA A 43 2.19 17.19 -2.35
N ASP A 44 3.28 16.82 -3.01
CA ASP A 44 3.57 17.24 -4.39
C ASP A 44 2.61 16.56 -5.38
N LEU A 45 2.23 15.31 -5.12
CA LEU A 45 1.20 14.60 -5.88
C LEU A 45 -0.19 15.18 -5.59
N THR A 46 -0.59 15.24 -4.33
CA THR A 46 -1.95 15.65 -3.95
C THR A 46 -2.23 17.14 -4.21
N GLY A 47 -1.18 17.96 -4.30
CA GLY A 47 -1.26 19.35 -4.70
C GLY A 47 -1.28 19.59 -6.22
N ASN A 48 -1.12 18.57 -7.03
CA ASN A 48 -1.16 18.68 -8.50
C ASN A 48 -2.59 18.91 -8.98
N GLU A 49 -2.78 19.82 -9.93
CA GLU A 49 -4.10 20.20 -10.45
C GLU A 49 -4.86 19.05 -11.14
N ASN A 50 -4.15 18.02 -11.60
CA ASN A 50 -4.73 16.85 -12.23
C ASN A 50 -5.10 15.73 -11.23
N PHE A 51 -4.65 15.83 -9.98
CA PHE A 51 -4.99 14.87 -8.94
C PHE A 51 -6.33 15.24 -8.26
N PRO A 52 -7.19 14.27 -7.97
CA PRO A 52 -7.13 12.86 -8.31
C PRO A 52 -7.83 12.48 -9.63
N GLU A 53 -8.45 13.42 -10.34
CA GLU A 53 -9.43 13.16 -11.39
C GLU A 53 -8.83 12.83 -12.77
N ASN A 54 -7.58 13.25 -13.02
CA ASN A 54 -6.98 13.17 -14.35
C ASN A 54 -5.59 12.53 -14.30
N PRO A 55 -5.47 11.22 -14.04
CA PRO A 55 -4.20 10.52 -14.13
C PRO A 55 -3.67 10.53 -15.57
N SER A 56 -2.35 10.54 -15.74
CA SER A 56 -1.71 10.44 -17.04
C SER A 56 -1.99 9.09 -17.70
N TRP A 57 -2.03 8.05 -16.89
CA TRP A 57 -2.45 6.70 -17.28
C TRP A 57 -2.80 5.87 -16.06
N ASP A 58 -3.39 4.70 -16.29
CA ASP A 58 -3.82 3.77 -15.27
C ASP A 58 -3.62 2.32 -15.69
N ASP A 59 -3.56 1.40 -14.71
CA ASP A 59 -3.44 -0.04 -14.90
C ASP A 59 -4.10 -0.79 -13.73
N GLU A 60 -4.17 -2.10 -13.84
CA GLU A 60 -4.58 -3.01 -12.78
C GLU A 60 -3.45 -3.96 -12.42
N LEU A 61 -3.08 -3.99 -11.15
CA LEU A 61 -1.98 -4.81 -10.64
C LEU A 61 -2.50 -5.97 -9.80
N ALA A 62 -1.81 -7.10 -9.86
CA ALA A 62 -2.13 -8.28 -9.06
C ALA A 62 -1.64 -8.18 -7.60
N LEU A 63 -0.80 -7.20 -7.30
CA LEU A 63 -0.22 -6.95 -5.98
C LEU A 63 -0.44 -5.49 -5.59
N PHE A 64 -0.55 -5.23 -4.30
CA PHE A 64 -0.54 -3.87 -3.75
C PHE A 64 0.91 -3.34 -3.73
N GLU A 65 1.50 -3.26 -4.89
CA GLU A 65 2.90 -2.87 -5.13
C GLU A 65 3.03 -2.27 -6.52
N SER A 66 3.56 -1.06 -6.60
CA SER A 66 3.87 -0.43 -7.89
C SER A 66 5.06 -1.12 -8.57
N PRO A 67 5.14 -1.10 -9.90
CA PRO A 67 6.36 -1.45 -10.61
C PRO A 67 7.52 -0.54 -10.18
N THR A 68 8.75 -1.07 -10.16
CA THR A 68 9.95 -0.31 -9.84
C THR A 68 10.61 0.25 -11.10
N ASP A 69 11.34 1.36 -10.96
CA ASP A 69 12.20 1.94 -12.01
C ASP A 69 11.45 2.28 -13.32
N ILE A 70 10.18 2.64 -13.24
CA ILE A 70 9.37 2.90 -14.44
C ILE A 70 9.64 4.28 -15.06
N MET A 71 9.89 5.30 -14.25
CA MET A 71 10.17 6.67 -14.69
C MET A 71 10.68 7.53 -13.52
N ASN A 72 10.99 8.80 -13.83
CA ASN A 72 11.27 9.84 -12.84
C ASN A 72 10.17 10.90 -12.87
N ASP A 73 10.13 11.75 -11.85
CA ASP A 73 9.21 12.89 -11.75
C ASP A 73 7.73 12.50 -11.93
N PHE A 74 7.25 11.58 -11.12
CA PHE A 74 5.84 11.17 -11.12
C PHE A 74 5.32 10.95 -9.70
N GLY A 75 4.02 10.84 -9.56
CA GLY A 75 3.36 10.34 -8.36
C GLY A 75 2.40 9.22 -8.72
N GLY A 76 2.13 8.36 -7.78
CA GLY A 76 1.26 7.21 -7.99
C GLY A 76 0.25 6.99 -6.87
N ARG A 77 -0.85 6.35 -7.24
CA ARG A 77 -1.93 5.93 -6.35
C ARG A 77 -2.28 4.47 -6.61
N LEU A 78 -2.24 3.66 -5.57
CA LEU A 78 -2.80 2.31 -5.60
C LEU A 78 -4.02 2.28 -4.70
N TYR A 79 -5.14 1.73 -5.17
CA TYR A 79 -6.33 1.65 -4.33
C TYR A 79 -7.25 0.50 -4.69
N GLY A 80 -8.04 0.09 -3.71
CA GLY A 80 -8.99 -1.00 -3.87
C GLY A 80 -9.58 -1.44 -2.53
N TRP A 81 -9.89 -2.72 -2.43
CA TRP A 81 -10.57 -3.27 -1.27
C TRP A 81 -9.75 -4.38 -0.62
N LEU A 82 -9.47 -4.20 0.66
CA LEU A 82 -8.91 -5.23 1.53
C LEU A 82 -10.04 -6.08 2.09
N HIS A 83 -9.91 -7.40 1.98
CA HIS A 83 -10.86 -8.37 2.51
C HIS A 83 -10.16 -9.26 3.55
N PRO A 84 -10.16 -8.90 4.84
CA PRO A 84 -9.61 -9.75 5.88
C PRO A 84 -10.35 -11.09 5.93
N THR A 85 -9.60 -12.18 6.02
CA THR A 85 -10.21 -13.52 6.16
C THR A 85 -10.52 -13.86 7.62
N GLU A 86 -9.86 -13.18 8.56
CA GLU A 86 -9.99 -13.41 10.00
C GLU A 86 -10.17 -12.08 10.74
N THR A 87 -10.92 -12.11 11.84
CA THR A 87 -10.98 -10.99 12.77
C THR A 87 -9.72 -10.99 13.61
N ALA A 88 -8.86 -10.00 13.40
CA ALA A 88 -7.54 -9.90 14.05
C ALA A 88 -7.02 -8.47 14.04
N ASP A 89 -5.92 -8.24 14.75
CA ASP A 89 -5.11 -7.05 14.61
C ASP A 89 -4.12 -7.22 13.46
N TYR A 90 -4.18 -6.29 12.51
CA TYR A 90 -3.34 -6.26 11.31
C TYR A 90 -2.30 -5.15 11.43
N THR A 91 -1.11 -5.41 10.94
CA THR A 91 -0.03 -4.43 10.89
C THR A 91 0.39 -4.23 9.43
N PHE A 92 0.43 -2.98 9.03
CA PHE A 92 0.82 -2.57 7.67
C PHE A 92 2.27 -2.14 7.66
N TRP A 93 2.99 -2.51 6.61
CA TRP A 93 4.38 -2.14 6.38
C TRP A 93 4.48 -1.40 5.06
N LEU A 94 5.22 -0.32 5.05
CA LEU A 94 5.42 0.54 3.90
C LEU A 94 6.91 0.67 3.61
N ALA A 95 7.29 0.53 2.34
CA ALA A 95 8.62 0.84 1.85
C ALA A 95 8.45 1.54 0.50
N ALA A 96 9.02 2.70 0.35
CA ALA A 96 8.86 3.54 -0.82
C ALA A 96 10.14 4.32 -1.14
N ASP A 97 10.15 4.90 -2.31
CA ASP A 97 11.15 5.84 -2.83
C ASP A 97 10.41 6.89 -3.67
N ASP A 98 10.22 8.11 -3.17
CA ASP A 98 10.56 8.69 -1.86
C ASP A 98 9.41 8.54 -0.85
N GLY A 99 8.65 9.63 -0.62
CA GLY A 99 7.57 9.68 0.35
C GLY A 99 6.34 8.87 -0.04
N ALA A 100 5.70 8.23 0.93
CA ALA A 100 4.48 7.48 0.72
C ALA A 100 3.57 7.47 1.95
N GLU A 101 2.30 7.24 1.71
CA GLU A 101 1.26 7.15 2.72
C GLU A 101 0.32 5.99 2.42
N VAL A 102 -0.11 5.26 3.45
CA VAL A 102 -1.18 4.26 3.34
C VAL A 102 -2.35 4.69 4.19
N TRP A 103 -3.49 4.76 3.56
CA TRP A 103 -4.77 5.13 4.13
C TRP A 103 -5.71 3.93 4.11
N LEU A 104 -6.45 3.74 5.18
CA LEU A 104 -7.41 2.63 5.32
C LEU A 104 -8.73 3.16 5.85
N SER A 105 -9.83 2.76 5.27
CA SER A 105 -11.16 3.10 5.78
C SER A 105 -11.46 2.34 7.09
N THR A 106 -12.28 2.94 7.92
CA THR A 106 -12.79 2.30 9.14
C THR A 106 -14.05 1.48 8.88
N THR A 107 -14.67 1.67 7.72
CA THR A 107 -15.85 0.97 7.22
C THR A 107 -15.63 0.54 5.76
N ASP A 108 -16.69 0.19 5.04
CA ASP A 108 -16.66 -0.02 3.59
C ASP A 108 -16.83 1.28 2.77
N ASP A 109 -16.80 2.45 3.41
CA ASP A 109 -16.89 3.74 2.74
C ASP A 109 -15.48 4.33 2.50
N PRO A 110 -15.09 4.61 1.25
CA PRO A 110 -13.83 5.30 0.96
C PRO A 110 -13.69 6.69 1.60
N ALA A 111 -14.79 7.33 2.01
CA ALA A 111 -14.74 8.62 2.69
C ALA A 111 -14.25 8.53 4.14
N ASP A 112 -14.25 7.33 4.74
CA ASP A 112 -13.87 7.11 6.14
C ASP A 112 -12.38 6.74 6.31
N VAL A 113 -11.52 7.06 5.35
CA VAL A 113 -10.10 6.72 5.41
C VAL A 113 -9.37 7.48 6.51
N VAL A 114 -8.49 6.77 7.18
CA VAL A 114 -7.53 7.30 8.14
C VAL A 114 -6.12 6.90 7.73
N LEU A 115 -5.15 7.77 7.99
CA LEU A 115 -3.74 7.46 7.76
C LEU A 115 -3.30 6.37 8.73
N VAL A 116 -2.76 5.26 8.21
CA VAL A 116 -2.29 4.15 9.05
C VAL A 116 -0.77 4.04 9.10
N VAL A 117 -0.08 4.42 8.04
CA VAL A 117 1.38 4.48 8.00
C VAL A 117 1.85 5.47 6.95
N ALA A 118 2.93 6.19 7.24
CA ALA A 118 3.57 7.12 6.32
C ALA A 118 5.09 6.98 6.39
N GLU A 119 5.75 7.25 5.27
CA GLU A 119 7.20 7.38 5.13
C GLU A 119 7.49 8.68 4.38
N ASP A 120 8.48 9.43 4.84
CA ASP A 120 8.90 10.70 4.25
C ASP A 120 10.33 10.67 3.69
N ALA A 121 10.94 9.49 3.66
CA ALA A 121 12.32 9.29 3.26
C ALA A 121 12.46 8.13 2.29
N TRP A 122 13.50 8.17 1.50
CA TRP A 122 13.86 7.10 0.59
C TRP A 122 14.13 5.78 1.32
N GLY A 123 13.52 4.72 0.84
CA GLY A 123 13.76 3.33 1.21
C GLY A 123 13.88 2.43 -0.02
N GLY A 124 14.70 1.37 0.07
CA GLY A 124 14.80 0.39 -1.00
C GLY A 124 13.50 -0.40 -1.16
N SER A 125 13.22 -0.85 -2.39
CA SER A 125 12.08 -1.74 -2.64
C SER A 125 12.12 -2.94 -1.70
N ARG A 126 11.00 -3.16 -0.98
CA ARG A 126 10.82 -4.25 -0.01
C ARG A 126 11.81 -4.24 1.18
N ASP A 127 12.36 -3.07 1.48
CA ASP A 127 13.24 -2.90 2.64
C ASP A 127 12.42 -2.65 3.91
N TRP A 128 11.78 -3.71 4.41
CA TRP A 128 10.86 -3.65 5.55
C TRP A 128 11.54 -3.52 6.91
N LEU A 129 12.83 -3.90 7.01
CA LEU A 129 13.50 -4.06 8.30
C LEU A 129 14.39 -2.87 8.65
N ASP A 130 15.02 -2.26 7.67
CA ASP A 130 16.01 -1.23 7.89
C ASP A 130 15.43 0.18 7.75
N ARG A 131 14.47 0.37 6.84
CA ARG A 131 13.88 1.67 6.54
C ARG A 131 12.36 1.67 6.43
N GLY A 132 11.74 0.51 6.24
CA GLY A 132 10.29 0.41 6.10
C GLY A 132 9.55 0.87 7.34
N GLN A 133 8.55 1.70 7.16
CA GLN A 133 7.67 2.14 8.23
C GLN A 133 6.62 1.09 8.54
N LYS A 134 6.16 1.09 9.76
CA LYS A 134 5.21 0.13 10.29
C LYS A 134 4.08 0.83 11.00
N SER A 135 2.84 0.44 10.71
CA SER A 135 1.68 0.95 11.44
C SER A 135 1.62 0.41 12.87
N ASP A 136 0.88 1.08 13.72
CA ASP A 136 0.28 0.44 14.88
C ASP A 136 -0.69 -0.69 14.43
N PRO A 137 -1.01 -1.64 15.32
CA PRO A 137 -2.02 -2.65 15.02
C PRO A 137 -3.39 -2.03 14.74
N VAL A 138 -4.03 -2.47 13.66
CA VAL A 138 -5.38 -2.07 13.25
C VAL A 138 -6.31 -3.27 13.35
N SER A 139 -7.35 -3.18 14.17
CA SER A 139 -8.34 -4.26 14.33
C SER A 139 -9.26 -4.31 13.12
N LEU A 140 -9.27 -5.43 12.39
CA LEU A 140 -10.14 -5.67 11.25
C LEU A 140 -11.01 -6.90 11.48
N VAL A 141 -12.23 -6.88 10.94
CA VAL A 141 -13.20 -7.96 11.07
C VAL A 141 -13.17 -8.85 9.84
N GLY A 142 -13.02 -10.15 10.06
CA GLY A 142 -13.03 -11.15 8.98
C GLY A 142 -14.36 -11.17 8.24
N GLY A 143 -14.29 -11.20 6.90
CA GLY A 143 -15.46 -11.17 6.02
C GLY A 143 -16.00 -9.78 5.67
N GLU A 144 -15.56 -8.74 6.37
CA GLU A 144 -15.84 -7.34 5.99
C GLU A 144 -14.88 -6.89 4.87
N LYS A 145 -15.14 -5.72 4.31
CA LYS A 145 -14.25 -5.09 3.32
C LYS A 145 -13.90 -3.68 3.78
N TYR A 146 -12.67 -3.30 3.52
CA TYR A 146 -12.13 -1.99 3.87
C TYR A 146 -11.49 -1.38 2.63
N TYR A 147 -11.80 -0.12 2.33
CA TYR A 147 -11.09 0.59 1.28
C TYR A 147 -9.67 0.88 1.74
N VAL A 148 -8.71 0.58 0.87
CA VAL A 148 -7.28 0.85 1.10
C VAL A 148 -6.71 1.65 -0.04
N GLU A 149 -5.90 2.64 0.29
CA GLU A 149 -5.22 3.51 -0.66
C GLU A 149 -3.78 3.73 -0.24
N ALA A 150 -2.87 3.64 -1.21
CA ALA A 150 -1.50 4.10 -1.05
C ALA A 150 -1.21 5.22 -2.04
N LEU A 151 -0.67 6.31 -1.53
CA LEU A 151 -0.16 7.44 -2.30
C LEU A 151 1.36 7.46 -2.18
N TYR A 152 2.06 7.74 -3.27
CA TYR A 152 3.52 7.81 -3.22
C TYR A 152 4.10 8.78 -4.25
N LYS A 153 5.33 9.16 -3.95
CA LYS A 153 6.04 10.15 -4.75
C LYS A 153 7.49 9.71 -4.97
#